data_2754102e4d73180731862d8ef5b05d3b
#
_entry.id   2754102e4d73180731862d8ef5b05d3b
#
_cell.length_a   1.000
_cell.length_b   1.000
_cell.length_c   1.000
_cell.angle_alpha   90.00
_cell.angle_beta   90.00
_cell.angle_gamma   90.00
#
_symmetry.space_group_name_H-M   'P 1'
#
loop_
_entity.id
_entity.type
_entity.pdbx_description
1 polymer ?
#
loop_
_entity_poly.entity_id
_entity_poly.type
_entity_poly.pdbx_seq_one_letter_code
_entity_poly.pdbx_strand_id
1 'polypeptide(L)'
;MRYLTSTLGLITVFTLLGADPAAAQPLPRVTIAVNAGYQPSTTSFDDRFTFDLNRETASVETDYPVEAGPLFDAGFGYRFWKGLGAGIAFSRFSVDSAVQAEATLPHPLFFQRNRQISGETGGLTRDETGIHIQAQYHLAPFGGLYIVLAGGPSVLDIKQSIVTDVNFTEEFPFDTATYVGVDSQRVTGTKTGFNVGADVRWMFARHIGVGGLVRYSHATVDLTRNGRTISVDAGGMQVGGGIRLAF
;
A
#
# COMPACT_ATOMS: atom_id res chain seq x y z
N MET A 1 26.04 -30.52 -1.69
CA MET A 1 25.51 -30.55 -0.31
C MET A 1 24.66 -29.29 -0.13
N ARG A 2 23.35 -29.45 -0.13
CA ARG A 2 22.38 -28.35 0.03
C ARG A 2 21.89 -28.37 1.47
N TYR A 3 22.11 -27.30 2.22
CA TYR A 3 21.55 -27.13 3.55
C TYR A 3 20.16 -26.50 3.44
N LEU A 4 19.13 -27.28 3.73
CA LEU A 4 17.78 -26.79 4.02
C LEU A 4 17.77 -26.23 5.45
N THR A 5 17.62 -24.93 5.58
CA THR A 5 17.29 -24.30 6.86
C THR A 5 15.77 -24.16 6.96
N SER A 6 15.15 -25.07 7.71
CA SER A 6 13.75 -24.99 8.08
C SER A 6 13.57 -23.97 9.21
N THR A 7 12.92 -22.84 8.90
CA THR A 7 12.49 -21.87 9.90
C THR A 7 11.23 -22.40 10.59
N LEU A 8 11.39 -22.90 11.80
CA LEU A 8 10.30 -23.33 12.67
C LEU A 8 9.62 -22.08 13.25
N GLY A 9 8.41 -21.77 12.77
CA GLY A 9 7.58 -20.70 13.34
C GLY A 9 7.10 -21.09 14.74
N LEU A 10 7.54 -20.34 15.75
CA LEU A 10 7.13 -20.48 17.13
C LEU A 10 5.69 -19.97 17.31
N ILE A 11 4.72 -20.88 17.27
CA ILE A 11 3.34 -20.60 17.67
C ILE A 11 3.31 -20.65 19.20
N THR A 12 3.35 -19.47 19.82
CA THR A 12 3.14 -19.36 21.28
C THR A 12 1.64 -19.44 21.57
N VAL A 13 1.19 -20.60 21.98
CA VAL A 13 -0.16 -20.79 22.51
C VAL A 13 -0.20 -20.16 23.90
N PHE A 14 -0.86 -19.01 24.02
CA PHE A 14 -1.22 -18.44 25.31
C PHE A 14 -2.31 -19.31 25.95
N THR A 15 -1.95 -20.13 26.91
CA THR A 15 -2.88 -20.79 27.84
C THR A 15 -3.47 -19.73 28.77
N LEU A 16 -4.70 -19.31 28.48
CA LEU A 16 -5.51 -18.47 29.37
C LEU A 16 -5.92 -19.26 30.60
N LEU A 17 -5.21 -19.02 31.69
CA LEU A 17 -5.60 -19.44 33.04
C LEU A 17 -6.87 -18.71 33.48
N GLY A 18 -7.87 -19.47 33.86
CA GLY A 18 -9.05 -19.21 34.66
C GLY A 18 -9.39 -17.74 34.98
N ALA A 19 -10.17 -17.09 34.10
CA ALA A 19 -10.94 -15.92 34.47
C ALA A 19 -12.37 -16.36 34.76
N ASP A 20 -12.89 -15.98 35.92
CA ASP A 20 -14.32 -16.11 36.27
C ASP A 20 -15.17 -15.58 35.10
N PRO A 21 -16.39 -16.12 34.85
CA PRO A 21 -17.28 -15.59 33.82
C PRO A 21 -17.70 -14.19 34.22
N ALA A 22 -16.85 -13.21 33.89
CA ALA A 22 -17.19 -11.80 34.00
C ALA A 22 -18.45 -11.58 33.16
N ALA A 23 -19.50 -11.07 33.79
CA ALA A 23 -20.76 -10.74 33.16
C ALA A 23 -20.50 -10.04 31.82
N ALA A 24 -21.05 -10.59 30.73
CA ALA A 24 -20.83 -10.09 29.38
C ALA A 24 -21.15 -8.59 29.35
N GLN A 25 -20.12 -7.76 29.23
CA GLN A 25 -20.30 -6.32 29.15
C GLN A 25 -21.09 -6.00 27.88
N PRO A 26 -22.07 -5.10 27.94
CA PRO A 26 -22.82 -4.74 26.75
C PRO A 26 -21.91 -4.19 25.67
N LEU A 27 -22.05 -4.66 24.44
CA LEU A 27 -21.31 -4.16 23.29
C LEU A 27 -21.49 -2.64 23.18
N PRO A 28 -20.40 -1.87 23.01
CA PRO A 28 -20.48 -0.41 22.85
C PRO A 28 -21.26 -0.03 21.60
N ARG A 29 -21.96 1.10 21.61
CA ARG A 29 -22.69 1.60 20.43
C ARG A 29 -21.82 2.41 19.51
N VAL A 30 -20.93 3.24 20.07
CA VAL A 30 -20.01 4.11 19.32
C VAL A 30 -18.61 3.65 19.57
N THR A 31 -17.81 3.57 18.52
CA THR A 31 -16.40 3.22 18.63
C THR A 31 -15.54 4.14 17.76
N ILE A 32 -14.39 4.56 18.30
CA ILE A 32 -13.37 5.31 17.58
C ILE A 32 -12.07 4.56 17.72
N ALA A 33 -11.33 4.43 16.63
CA ALA A 33 -10.03 3.78 16.57
C ALA A 33 -9.02 4.71 15.91
N VAL A 34 -7.81 4.76 16.46
CA VAL A 34 -6.67 5.44 15.83
C VAL A 34 -5.50 4.48 15.88
N ASN A 35 -4.92 4.21 14.72
CA ASN A 35 -3.87 3.22 14.55
C ASN A 35 -2.63 3.84 13.90
N ALA A 36 -1.47 3.41 14.37
CA ALA A 36 -0.24 3.43 13.60
C ALA A 36 0.06 1.99 13.17
N GLY A 37 0.55 1.84 11.97
CA GLY A 37 0.74 0.51 11.41
C GLY A 37 1.72 0.50 10.24
N TYR A 38 1.60 -0.57 9.49
CA TYR A 38 2.49 -0.87 8.39
C TYR A 38 1.70 -1.54 7.26
N GLN A 39 2.00 -1.14 6.04
CA GLN A 39 1.52 -1.79 4.83
C GLN A 39 2.71 -2.54 4.22
N PRO A 40 2.72 -3.89 4.26
CA PRO A 40 3.74 -4.67 3.57
C PRO A 40 3.69 -4.40 2.08
N SER A 41 4.83 -4.53 1.42
CA SER A 41 4.89 -4.46 -0.04
C SER A 41 3.93 -5.48 -0.67
N THR A 42 3.24 -5.08 -1.74
CA THR A 42 2.22 -5.92 -2.35
C THR A 42 2.43 -6.18 -3.84
N THR A 43 2.92 -5.21 -4.60
CA THR A 43 3.01 -5.32 -6.06
C THR A 43 4.06 -4.39 -6.63
N SER A 44 4.71 -4.80 -7.72
CA SER A 44 5.42 -3.92 -8.64
C SER A 44 4.53 -3.64 -9.85
N PHE A 45 4.85 -2.61 -10.59
CA PHE A 45 4.27 -2.34 -11.89
C PHE A 45 5.34 -1.81 -12.84
N ASP A 46 5.16 -2.09 -14.14
CA ASP A 46 6.08 -1.67 -15.17
C ASP A 46 5.46 -0.55 -15.99
N ASP A 47 6.30 0.31 -16.55
CA ASP A 47 5.92 1.28 -17.54
C ASP A 47 6.92 1.29 -18.69
N ARG A 48 6.42 1.50 -19.90
CA ARG A 48 7.24 1.62 -21.10
C ARG A 48 6.81 2.82 -21.91
N PHE A 49 7.79 3.60 -22.37
CA PHE A 49 7.55 4.71 -23.29
C PHE A 49 8.66 4.81 -24.32
N THR A 50 8.36 5.55 -25.39
CA THR A 50 9.28 5.80 -26.47
C THR A 50 9.37 7.31 -26.76
N PHE A 51 10.51 7.74 -27.27
CA PHE A 51 10.73 9.09 -27.73
C PHE A 51 11.69 9.10 -28.93
N ASP A 52 11.66 10.17 -29.70
CA ASP A 52 12.54 10.30 -30.86
C ASP A 52 13.91 10.83 -30.43
N LEU A 53 14.96 10.10 -30.77
CA LEU A 53 16.34 10.47 -30.53
C LEU A 53 17.17 10.17 -31.80
N ASN A 54 17.94 11.15 -32.28
CA ASN A 54 18.80 11.00 -33.46
C ASN A 54 18.07 10.50 -34.73
N ARG A 55 16.78 10.86 -34.90
CA ARG A 55 15.86 10.43 -35.99
C ARG A 55 15.46 8.97 -35.93
N GLU A 56 15.70 8.29 -34.87
CA GLU A 56 15.26 6.92 -34.59
C GLU A 56 14.48 6.92 -33.27
N THR A 57 13.76 5.85 -33.01
CA THR A 57 12.96 5.71 -31.78
C THR A 57 13.80 5.10 -30.68
N ALA A 58 13.97 5.83 -29.59
CA ALA A 58 14.47 5.32 -28.31
C ALA A 58 13.32 4.70 -27.50
N SER A 59 13.61 3.73 -26.68
CA SER A 59 12.64 3.12 -25.76
C SER A 59 13.18 3.07 -24.34
N VAL A 60 12.30 3.32 -23.38
CA VAL A 60 12.58 3.24 -21.95
C VAL A 60 11.60 2.27 -21.32
N GLU A 61 12.11 1.39 -20.49
CA GLU A 61 11.36 0.45 -19.66
C GLU A 61 11.71 0.72 -18.20
N THR A 62 10.70 0.83 -17.35
CA THR A 62 10.88 1.17 -15.93
C THR A 62 10.09 0.20 -15.07
N ASP A 63 10.73 -0.35 -14.04
CA ASP A 63 10.12 -1.19 -13.02
C ASP A 63 10.02 -0.40 -11.70
N TYR A 64 8.80 -0.35 -11.16
CA TYR A 64 8.45 0.36 -9.93
C TYR A 64 8.11 -0.65 -8.83
N PRO A 65 9.08 -1.03 -7.99
CA PRO A 65 8.75 -1.80 -6.79
C PRO A 65 7.96 -0.94 -5.82
N VAL A 66 6.83 -1.45 -5.32
CA VAL A 66 6.10 -0.82 -4.23
C VAL A 66 6.66 -1.34 -2.92
N GLU A 67 7.47 -0.53 -2.27
CA GLU A 67 8.05 -0.90 -0.99
C GLU A 67 7.04 -0.85 0.14
N ALA A 68 7.35 -1.58 1.18
CA ALA A 68 6.59 -1.58 2.41
C ALA A 68 6.83 -0.28 3.20
N GLY A 69 5.80 0.25 3.85
CA GLY A 69 5.93 1.53 4.55
C GLY A 69 4.93 1.77 5.66
N PRO A 70 5.08 2.91 6.36
CA PRO A 70 4.22 3.30 7.46
C PRO A 70 2.79 3.57 7.02
N LEU A 71 1.85 3.19 7.87
CA LEU A 71 0.41 3.38 7.70
C LEU A 71 -0.15 4.14 8.90
N PHE A 72 -0.94 5.16 8.63
CA PHE A 72 -1.84 5.78 9.60
C PHE A 72 -3.28 5.40 9.26
N ASP A 73 -4.08 5.10 10.28
CA ASP A 73 -5.49 4.73 10.12
C ASP A 73 -6.33 5.32 11.25
N ALA A 74 -7.51 5.83 10.91
CA ALA A 74 -8.50 6.32 11.87
C ALA A 74 -9.89 5.83 11.46
N GLY A 75 -10.63 5.25 12.40
CA GLY A 75 -11.94 4.67 12.13
C GLY A 75 -13.00 5.10 13.13
N PHE A 76 -14.23 5.21 12.64
CA PHE A 76 -15.44 5.42 13.41
C PHE A 76 -16.42 4.30 13.11
N GLY A 77 -17.09 3.76 14.15
CA GLY A 77 -18.11 2.72 14.03
C GLY A 77 -19.34 3.02 14.88
N TYR A 78 -20.50 2.70 14.34
CA TYR A 78 -21.78 2.79 15.03
C TYR A 78 -22.52 1.47 14.94
N ARG A 79 -22.80 0.84 16.08
CA ARG A 79 -23.58 -0.38 16.19
C ARG A 79 -25.04 -0.05 16.44
N PHE A 80 -25.92 -0.45 15.52
CA PHE A 80 -27.36 -0.13 15.57
C PHE A 80 -28.24 -1.29 16.01
N TRP A 81 -27.83 -2.55 15.79
CA TRP A 81 -28.65 -3.71 16.13
C TRP A 81 -27.81 -4.93 16.49
N LYS A 82 -28.04 -5.49 17.71
CA LYS A 82 -27.29 -6.66 18.22
C LYS A 82 -25.78 -6.52 17.95
N GLY A 83 -25.24 -7.37 17.08
CA GLY A 83 -23.86 -7.31 16.62
C GLY A 83 -23.64 -6.47 15.35
N LEU A 84 -24.69 -6.00 14.67
CA LEU A 84 -24.58 -5.30 13.40
C LEU A 84 -24.33 -3.81 13.58
N GLY A 85 -23.47 -3.26 12.76
CA GLY A 85 -23.09 -1.86 12.73
C GLY A 85 -22.63 -1.40 11.35
N ALA A 86 -22.33 -0.13 11.25
CA ALA A 86 -21.69 0.49 10.10
C ALA A 86 -20.51 1.34 10.57
N GLY A 87 -19.55 1.55 9.70
CA GLY A 87 -18.38 2.36 10.00
C GLY A 87 -17.82 3.06 8.79
N ILE A 88 -16.97 4.03 9.09
CA ILE A 88 -16.12 4.70 8.12
C ILE A 88 -14.69 4.69 8.65
N ALA A 89 -13.73 4.43 7.79
CA ALA A 89 -12.33 4.52 8.15
C ALA A 89 -11.56 5.32 7.08
N PHE A 90 -10.54 6.01 7.54
CA PHE A 90 -9.58 6.74 6.74
C PHE A 90 -8.22 6.08 6.91
N SER A 91 -7.51 5.84 5.81
CA SER A 91 -6.14 5.34 5.85
C SER A 91 -5.22 6.21 5.01
N ARG A 92 -3.96 6.33 5.45
CA ARG A 92 -2.90 7.00 4.70
C ARG A 92 -1.63 6.18 4.78
N PHE A 93 -1.09 5.89 3.60
CA PHE A 93 0.19 5.22 3.40
C PHE A 93 1.09 6.14 2.57
N SER A 94 2.38 6.19 2.88
CA SER A 94 3.35 6.98 2.12
C SER A 94 4.70 6.27 2.15
N VAL A 95 5.33 6.14 0.99
CA VAL A 95 6.64 5.52 0.83
C VAL A 95 7.41 6.15 -0.32
N ASP A 96 8.72 6.21 -0.18
CA ASP A 96 9.66 6.55 -1.26
C ASP A 96 10.35 5.26 -1.71
N SER A 97 10.32 5.00 -3.02
CA SER A 97 10.90 3.81 -3.64
C SER A 97 11.96 4.21 -4.67
N ALA A 98 12.82 3.28 -5.01
CA ALA A 98 13.71 3.40 -6.14
C ALA A 98 13.08 2.76 -7.37
N VAL A 99 13.34 3.33 -8.56
CA VAL A 99 12.92 2.80 -9.85
C VAL A 99 14.14 2.25 -10.58
N GLN A 100 14.00 1.07 -11.17
CA GLN A 100 14.95 0.53 -12.15
C GLN A 100 14.54 1.05 -13.53
N ALA A 101 15.48 1.66 -14.25
CA ALA A 101 15.24 2.15 -15.61
C ALA A 101 16.24 1.50 -16.58
N GLU A 102 15.71 0.97 -17.68
CA GLU A 102 16.49 0.45 -18.79
C GLU A 102 16.11 1.23 -20.05
N ALA A 103 17.09 1.75 -20.78
CA ALA A 103 16.85 2.48 -21.99
C ALA A 103 17.66 1.95 -23.16
N THR A 104 17.02 1.84 -24.31
CA THR A 104 17.64 1.54 -25.60
C THR A 104 17.72 2.83 -26.41
N LEU A 105 18.95 3.31 -26.62
CA LEU A 105 19.24 4.61 -27.22
C LEU A 105 19.87 4.42 -28.61
N PRO A 106 19.33 5.02 -29.68
CA PRO A 106 19.96 5.05 -30.99
C PRO A 106 21.33 5.74 -30.96
N HIS A 107 22.25 5.27 -31.78
CA HIS A 107 23.56 5.86 -31.93
C HIS A 107 23.48 7.18 -32.72
N PRO A 108 24.13 8.27 -32.30
CA PRO A 108 23.98 9.56 -32.95
C PRO A 108 24.57 9.65 -34.38
N LEU A 109 25.51 8.78 -34.72
CA LEU A 109 26.21 8.80 -36.01
C LEU A 109 25.86 7.62 -36.93
N PHE A 110 25.33 6.53 -36.39
CA PHE A 110 25.08 5.29 -37.16
C PHE A 110 23.66 4.80 -36.94
N PHE A 111 22.90 4.65 -38.04
CA PHE A 111 21.55 4.11 -38.00
C PHE A 111 21.53 2.63 -37.61
N GLN A 112 20.45 2.21 -36.95
CA GLN A 112 20.21 0.83 -36.50
C GLN A 112 21.29 0.27 -35.57
N ARG A 113 22.03 1.14 -34.93
CA ARG A 113 23.02 0.79 -33.90
C ARG A 113 22.56 1.33 -32.56
N ASN A 114 21.96 0.46 -31.76
CA ASN A 114 21.44 0.84 -30.45
C ASN A 114 22.47 0.58 -29.33
N ARG A 115 22.41 1.45 -28.33
CA ARG A 115 23.17 1.33 -27.08
C ARG A 115 22.17 1.09 -25.95
N GLN A 116 22.52 0.22 -25.02
CA GLN A 116 21.70 -0.02 -23.83
C GLN A 116 22.35 0.65 -22.62
N ILE A 117 21.51 1.31 -21.83
CA ILE A 117 21.88 1.86 -20.52
C ILE A 117 20.86 1.40 -19.50
N SER A 118 21.31 1.21 -18.28
CA SER A 118 20.44 0.88 -17.15
C SER A 118 20.97 1.52 -15.88
N GLY A 119 20.07 1.80 -14.96
CA GLY A 119 20.41 2.33 -13.66
C GLY A 119 19.21 2.44 -12.75
N GLU A 120 19.49 2.78 -11.50
CA GLU A 120 18.51 2.96 -10.45
C GLU A 120 18.45 4.43 -10.02
N THR A 121 17.26 4.96 -9.80
CA THR A 121 17.04 6.28 -9.22
C THR A 121 16.06 6.20 -8.08
N GLY A 122 16.48 6.65 -6.89
CA GLY A 122 15.64 6.70 -5.69
C GLY A 122 14.80 7.96 -5.59
N GLY A 123 13.94 8.01 -4.56
CA GLY A 123 13.14 9.20 -4.22
C GLY A 123 11.85 9.36 -5.03
N LEU A 124 11.35 8.30 -5.63
CA LEU A 124 10.04 8.31 -6.26
C LEU A 124 8.96 8.04 -5.22
N THR A 125 8.22 9.08 -4.88
CA THR A 125 7.21 9.03 -3.82
C THR A 125 5.92 8.39 -4.31
N ARG A 126 5.35 7.52 -3.47
CA ARG A 126 3.99 7.00 -3.57
C ARG A 126 3.21 7.35 -2.32
N ASP A 127 2.08 8.04 -2.49
CA ASP A 127 1.08 8.28 -1.45
C ASP A 127 -0.22 7.58 -1.81
N GLU A 128 -0.80 6.89 -0.84
CA GLU A 128 -2.15 6.33 -0.97
C GLU A 128 -3.02 6.87 0.15
N THR A 129 -4.23 7.28 -0.20
CA THR A 129 -5.26 7.70 0.75
C THR A 129 -6.51 6.88 0.51
N GLY A 130 -7.02 6.24 1.55
CA GLY A 130 -8.22 5.40 1.49
C GLY A 130 -9.35 5.96 2.35
N ILE A 131 -10.57 5.95 1.80
CA ILE A 131 -11.82 6.12 2.56
C ILE A 131 -12.58 4.81 2.42
N HIS A 132 -12.86 4.16 3.56
CA HIS A 132 -13.49 2.85 3.62
C HIS A 132 -14.86 2.96 4.28
N ILE A 133 -15.91 2.60 3.56
CA ILE A 133 -17.26 2.48 4.10
C ILE A 133 -17.48 1.01 4.43
N GLN A 134 -17.91 0.71 5.65
CA GLN A 134 -17.87 -0.65 6.18
C GLN A 134 -19.21 -1.05 6.80
N ALA A 135 -19.72 -2.21 6.42
CA ALA A 135 -20.60 -2.97 7.27
C ALA A 135 -19.76 -3.65 8.35
N GLN A 136 -20.24 -3.65 9.60
CA GLN A 136 -19.48 -4.17 10.74
C GLN A 136 -20.31 -5.22 11.50
N TYR A 137 -19.62 -6.28 11.95
CA TYR A 137 -20.18 -7.29 12.83
C TYR A 137 -19.34 -7.40 14.09
N HIS A 138 -19.96 -7.08 15.23
CA HIS A 138 -19.31 -7.01 16.53
C HIS A 138 -19.54 -8.30 17.32
N LEU A 139 -18.46 -8.89 17.81
CA LEU A 139 -18.41 -10.07 18.67
C LEU A 139 -17.77 -9.68 20.01
N ALA A 140 -18.28 -10.23 21.10
CA ALA A 140 -17.72 -10.09 22.45
C ALA A 140 -17.49 -11.48 23.04
N PRO A 141 -16.39 -12.17 22.68
CA PRO A 141 -16.15 -13.54 23.12
C PRO A 141 -15.86 -13.64 24.62
N PHE A 142 -15.20 -12.64 25.22
CA PHE A 142 -14.84 -12.61 26.64
C PHE A 142 -14.93 -11.20 27.20
N GLY A 143 -14.96 -11.08 28.55
CA GLY A 143 -15.02 -9.78 29.22
C GLY A 143 -13.89 -8.84 28.79
N GLY A 144 -14.24 -7.67 28.25
CA GLY A 144 -13.29 -6.66 27.77
C GLY A 144 -12.65 -6.91 26.40
N LEU A 145 -12.77 -8.12 25.84
CA LEU A 145 -12.29 -8.44 24.49
C LEU A 145 -13.43 -8.33 23.47
N TYR A 146 -13.21 -7.58 22.43
CA TYR A 146 -14.14 -7.39 21.31
C TYR A 146 -13.43 -7.68 20.00
N ILE A 147 -14.14 -8.30 19.06
CA ILE A 147 -13.69 -8.54 17.70
C ILE A 147 -14.72 -7.90 16.77
N VAL A 148 -14.27 -7.09 15.83
CA VAL A 148 -15.12 -6.47 14.82
C VAL A 148 -14.66 -6.95 13.46
N LEU A 149 -15.52 -7.65 12.75
CA LEU A 149 -15.34 -7.97 11.34
C LEU A 149 -15.96 -6.85 10.53
N ALA A 150 -15.24 -6.36 9.52
CA ALA A 150 -15.65 -5.21 8.73
C ALA A 150 -15.38 -5.45 7.25
N GLY A 151 -16.23 -4.90 6.39
CA GLY A 151 -16.02 -4.96 4.95
C GLY A 151 -16.99 -4.09 4.18
N GLY A 152 -16.60 -3.68 2.98
CA GLY A 152 -17.41 -2.85 2.12
C GLY A 152 -16.64 -2.12 1.03
N PRO A 153 -17.25 -1.14 0.37
CA PRO A 153 -16.60 -0.34 -0.65
C PRO A 153 -15.53 0.59 -0.06
N SER A 154 -14.53 0.88 -0.89
CA SER A 154 -13.46 1.84 -0.60
C SER A 154 -13.28 2.78 -1.76
N VAL A 155 -12.92 4.03 -1.48
CA VAL A 155 -12.39 4.96 -2.48
C VAL A 155 -10.91 5.13 -2.17
N LEU A 156 -10.06 4.76 -3.14
CA LEU A 156 -8.62 4.85 -3.03
C LEU A 156 -8.10 5.93 -3.98
N ASP A 157 -7.32 6.86 -3.46
CA ASP A 157 -6.60 7.91 -4.18
C ASP A 157 -5.11 7.61 -4.11
N ILE A 158 -4.47 7.54 -5.28
CA ILE A 158 -3.03 7.34 -5.40
C ILE A 158 -2.39 8.58 -6.00
N LYS A 159 -1.25 8.96 -5.46
CA LYS A 159 -0.32 9.92 -6.05
C LYS A 159 1.02 9.22 -6.23
N GLN A 160 1.39 8.98 -7.48
CA GLN A 160 2.58 8.24 -7.85
C GLN A 160 3.51 9.11 -8.70
N SER A 161 4.81 9.12 -8.36
CA SER A 161 5.83 9.69 -9.23
C SER A 161 6.12 8.72 -10.38
N ILE A 162 5.90 9.15 -11.62
CA ILE A 162 6.11 8.36 -12.84
C ILE A 162 7.26 8.98 -13.63
N VAL A 163 8.17 8.16 -14.12
CA VAL A 163 9.31 8.57 -14.95
C VAL A 163 8.82 9.19 -16.26
N THR A 164 9.45 10.28 -16.63
CA THR A 164 9.08 11.06 -17.81
C THR A 164 10.17 11.10 -18.85
N ASP A 165 11.41 11.02 -18.42
CA ASP A 165 12.60 11.05 -19.26
C ASP A 165 13.76 10.34 -18.57
N VAL A 166 14.75 9.93 -19.34
CA VAL A 166 15.99 9.31 -18.87
C VAL A 166 17.16 10.20 -19.21
N ASN A 167 17.91 10.59 -18.18
CA ASN A 167 19.10 11.41 -18.30
C ASN A 167 20.34 10.52 -18.48
N PHE A 168 21.15 10.83 -19.48
CA PHE A 168 22.38 10.11 -19.78
C PHE A 168 23.47 11.05 -20.29
N THR A 169 24.71 10.62 -20.20
CA THR A 169 25.88 11.29 -20.80
C THR A 169 26.53 10.38 -21.82
N GLU A 170 27.13 10.97 -22.84
CA GLU A 170 27.81 10.25 -23.90
C GLU A 170 29.05 11.03 -24.37
N GLU A 171 30.10 10.33 -24.74
CA GLU A 171 31.34 10.89 -25.24
C GLU A 171 31.75 10.26 -26.56
N PHE A 172 32.44 11.05 -27.41
CA PHE A 172 32.96 10.54 -28.69
C PHE A 172 33.87 9.33 -28.45
N PRO A 173 33.77 8.24 -29.20
CA PRO A 173 33.01 8.03 -30.47
C PRO A 173 31.52 7.66 -30.33
N PHE A 174 30.89 7.79 -29.15
CA PHE A 174 29.47 7.55 -28.84
C PHE A 174 29.04 6.07 -28.86
N ASP A 175 29.99 5.17 -28.79
CA ASP A 175 29.72 3.72 -28.76
C ASP A 175 29.01 3.29 -27.46
N THR A 176 29.17 4.09 -26.41
CA THR A 176 28.55 3.87 -25.09
C THR A 176 27.86 5.14 -24.62
N ALA A 177 26.86 4.97 -23.76
CA ALA A 177 26.22 6.04 -22.99
C ALA A 177 26.15 5.63 -21.53
N THR A 178 26.21 6.59 -20.62
CA THR A 178 26.20 6.35 -19.18
C THR A 178 24.91 6.91 -18.59
N TYR A 179 24.16 6.08 -17.87
CA TYR A 179 22.98 6.50 -17.14
C TYR A 179 23.34 7.51 -16.03
N VAL A 180 22.54 8.58 -15.90
CA VAL A 180 22.72 9.63 -14.89
C VAL A 180 21.54 9.66 -13.92
N GLY A 181 20.34 9.39 -14.40
CA GLY A 181 19.12 9.41 -13.60
C GLY A 181 17.86 9.52 -14.46
N VAL A 182 16.73 9.81 -13.83
CA VAL A 182 15.45 10.02 -14.51
C VAL A 182 14.80 11.32 -14.07
N ASP A 183 14.03 11.92 -14.95
CA ASP A 183 13.04 12.93 -14.59
C ASP A 183 11.71 12.25 -14.28
N SER A 184 10.98 12.76 -13.30
CA SER A 184 9.70 12.19 -12.89
C SER A 184 8.64 13.29 -12.72
N GLN A 185 7.39 12.90 -12.89
CA GLN A 185 6.24 13.75 -12.61
C GLN A 185 5.24 13.02 -11.75
N ARG A 186 4.64 13.72 -10.79
CA ARG A 186 3.60 13.19 -9.93
C ARG A 186 2.27 13.14 -10.66
N VAL A 187 1.66 11.96 -10.74
CA VAL A 187 0.35 11.70 -11.35
C VAL A 187 -0.60 11.21 -10.27
N THR A 188 -1.86 11.65 -10.36
CA THR A 188 -2.90 11.27 -9.39
C THR A 188 -4.00 10.49 -10.08
N GLY A 189 -4.50 9.47 -9.41
CA GLY A 189 -5.66 8.70 -9.84
C GLY A 189 -6.53 8.29 -8.66
N THR A 190 -7.83 8.21 -8.87
CA THR A 190 -8.81 7.80 -7.85
C THR A 190 -9.70 6.71 -8.42
N LYS A 191 -9.96 5.67 -7.64
CA LYS A 191 -10.83 4.56 -8.03
C LYS A 191 -11.60 4.00 -6.84
N THR A 192 -12.77 3.47 -7.13
CA THR A 192 -13.54 2.69 -6.16
C THR A 192 -13.09 1.24 -6.20
N GLY A 193 -12.90 0.68 -5.01
CA GLY A 193 -12.55 -0.72 -4.78
C GLY A 193 -13.30 -1.27 -3.59
N PHE A 194 -12.70 -2.22 -2.89
CA PHE A 194 -13.29 -2.85 -1.71
C PHE A 194 -12.29 -2.98 -0.56
N ASN A 195 -12.80 -3.22 0.63
CA ASN A 195 -12.02 -3.58 1.81
C ASN A 195 -12.68 -4.71 2.60
N VAL A 196 -11.88 -5.49 3.28
CA VAL A 196 -12.30 -6.48 4.25
C VAL A 196 -11.25 -6.56 5.36
N GLY A 197 -11.68 -6.72 6.60
CA GLY A 197 -10.72 -6.78 7.72
C GLY A 197 -11.36 -7.15 9.04
N ALA A 198 -10.49 -7.18 10.04
CA ALA A 198 -10.86 -7.44 11.43
C ALA A 198 -10.11 -6.47 12.36
N ASP A 199 -10.78 -6.06 13.41
CA ASP A 199 -10.23 -5.25 14.49
C ASP A 199 -10.44 -6.00 15.81
N VAL A 200 -9.36 -6.27 16.51
CA VAL A 200 -9.37 -6.91 17.84
C VAL A 200 -9.11 -5.83 18.88
N ARG A 201 -9.96 -5.72 19.87
CA ARG A 201 -9.96 -4.63 20.86
C ARG A 201 -9.97 -5.22 22.26
N TRP A 202 -9.11 -4.72 23.12
CA TRP A 202 -9.11 -5.00 24.54
C TRP A 202 -9.37 -3.73 25.33
N MET A 203 -10.55 -3.68 25.97
CA MET A 203 -10.97 -2.56 26.80
C MET A 203 -10.53 -2.80 28.24
N PHE A 204 -9.52 -2.08 28.71
CA PHE A 204 -9.03 -2.14 30.09
C PHE A 204 -9.72 -1.11 31.00
N ALA A 205 -10.43 -0.15 30.43
CA ALA A 205 -11.29 0.80 31.13
C ALA A 205 -12.63 0.89 30.43
N ARG A 206 -13.62 1.52 31.07
CA ARG A 206 -15.00 1.62 30.56
C ARG A 206 -15.08 2.17 29.13
N HIS A 207 -14.22 3.12 28.79
CA HIS A 207 -14.26 3.85 27.53
C HIS A 207 -12.96 3.80 26.74
N ILE A 208 -11.89 3.22 27.30
CA ILE A 208 -10.55 3.26 26.72
C ILE A 208 -9.99 1.84 26.63
N GLY A 209 -9.38 1.53 25.54
CA GLY A 209 -8.71 0.27 25.27
C GLY A 209 -7.62 0.42 24.23
N VAL A 210 -7.01 -0.70 23.93
CA VAL A 210 -6.03 -0.88 22.85
C VAL A 210 -6.53 -1.94 21.88
N GLY A 211 -6.00 -1.92 20.68
CA GLY A 211 -6.39 -2.93 19.71
C GLY A 211 -5.46 -3.03 18.53
N GLY A 212 -5.70 -4.06 17.73
CA GLY A 212 -5.00 -4.34 16.49
C GLY A 212 -5.96 -4.43 15.32
N LEU A 213 -5.57 -3.87 14.19
CA LEU A 213 -6.30 -3.89 12.93
C LEU A 213 -5.54 -4.74 11.91
N VAL A 214 -6.25 -5.60 11.22
CA VAL A 214 -5.81 -6.22 9.97
C VAL A 214 -6.87 -5.94 8.92
N ARG A 215 -6.49 -5.32 7.80
CA ARG A 215 -7.39 -5.00 6.70
C ARG A 215 -6.70 -5.27 5.37
N TYR A 216 -7.43 -5.82 4.43
CA TYR A 216 -7.07 -5.88 3.03
C TYR A 216 -7.97 -4.91 2.25
N SER A 217 -7.37 -4.07 1.43
CA SER A 217 -8.09 -3.19 0.51
C SER A 217 -7.50 -3.31 -0.89
N HIS A 218 -8.33 -3.15 -1.92
CA HIS A 218 -7.86 -3.27 -3.29
C HIS A 218 -8.70 -2.43 -4.24
N ALA A 219 -8.02 -1.74 -5.15
CA ALA A 219 -8.57 -1.11 -6.34
C ALA A 219 -7.49 -1.05 -7.43
N THR A 220 -7.84 -1.20 -8.69
CA THR A 220 -6.96 -0.94 -9.82
C THR A 220 -7.21 0.48 -10.32
N VAL A 221 -6.22 1.34 -10.20
CA VAL A 221 -6.29 2.78 -10.51
C VAL A 221 -5.57 3.06 -11.81
N ASP A 222 -6.25 3.77 -12.71
CA ASP A 222 -5.72 4.19 -13.99
C ASP A 222 -5.05 5.56 -13.84
N LEU A 223 -3.73 5.61 -14.03
CA LEU A 223 -2.94 6.84 -14.04
C LEU A 223 -2.76 7.27 -15.49
N THR A 224 -3.38 8.39 -15.88
CA THR A 224 -3.31 8.88 -17.25
C THR A 224 -2.38 10.08 -17.36
N ARG A 225 -1.44 9.99 -18.31
CA ARG A 225 -0.48 11.05 -18.60
C ARG A 225 -0.17 11.12 -20.10
N ASN A 226 -0.25 12.30 -20.71
CA ASN A 226 0.06 12.55 -22.12
C ASN A 226 -0.61 11.54 -23.08
N GLY A 227 -1.87 11.15 -22.79
CA GLY A 227 -2.61 10.17 -23.58
C GLY A 227 -2.23 8.70 -23.33
N ARG A 228 -1.27 8.43 -22.44
CA ARG A 228 -0.89 7.08 -22.00
C ARG A 228 -1.54 6.79 -20.64
N THR A 229 -2.07 5.59 -20.49
CA THR A 229 -2.68 5.10 -19.24
C THR A 229 -1.90 3.93 -18.70
N ILE A 230 -1.55 4.00 -17.43
CA ILE A 230 -0.87 2.96 -16.67
C ILE A 230 -1.83 2.51 -15.59
N SER A 231 -2.15 1.22 -15.53
CA SER A 231 -2.99 0.65 -14.47
C SER A 231 -2.12 0.21 -13.31
N VAL A 232 -2.41 0.75 -12.13
CA VAL A 232 -1.64 0.51 -10.89
C VAL A 232 -2.57 0.02 -9.79
N ASP A 233 -2.18 -1.03 -9.11
CA ASP A 233 -2.93 -1.53 -7.96
C ASP A 233 -2.70 -0.66 -6.72
N ALA A 234 -3.79 -0.34 -6.04
CA ALA A 234 -3.86 0.45 -4.82
C ALA A 234 -4.33 -0.38 -3.64
N GLY A 235 -3.85 -0.05 -2.45
CA GLY A 235 -4.16 -0.75 -1.22
C GLY A 235 -3.20 -1.91 -0.96
N GLY A 236 -3.73 -3.02 -0.46
CA GLY A 236 -2.99 -4.19 -0.02
C GLY A 236 -3.33 -4.59 1.40
N MET A 237 -2.49 -5.45 1.99
CA MET A 237 -2.61 -5.85 3.39
C MET A 237 -2.14 -4.71 4.29
N GLN A 238 -2.95 -4.34 5.26
CA GLN A 238 -2.68 -3.29 6.25
C GLN A 238 -2.76 -3.89 7.64
N VAL A 239 -1.72 -3.66 8.44
CA VAL A 239 -1.64 -4.15 9.83
C VAL A 239 -1.29 -2.97 10.72
N GLY A 240 -2.03 -2.78 11.79
CA GLY A 240 -1.80 -1.67 12.70
C GLY A 240 -2.27 -1.96 14.12
N GLY A 241 -1.78 -1.15 15.04
CA GLY A 241 -2.21 -1.16 16.43
C GLY A 241 -2.42 0.26 16.95
N GLY A 242 -3.25 0.38 17.98
CA GLY A 242 -3.52 1.70 18.50
C GLY A 242 -4.59 1.76 19.58
N ILE A 243 -5.11 2.98 19.78
CA ILE A 243 -6.05 3.30 20.83
C ILE A 243 -7.48 3.06 20.35
N ARG A 244 -8.31 2.59 21.27
CA ARG A 244 -9.75 2.38 21.07
C ARG A 244 -10.53 3.16 22.11
N LEU A 245 -11.50 3.95 21.62
CA LEU A 245 -12.51 4.59 22.46
C LEU A 245 -13.86 3.95 22.18
N ALA A 246 -14.64 3.69 23.24
CA ALA A 246 -15.92 2.99 23.14
C ALA A 246 -16.97 3.61 24.08
N PHE A 247 -18.20 3.84 23.56
CA PHE A 247 -19.31 4.50 24.26
C PHE A 247 -20.65 3.79 24.03
#